data_51060dfe8d5f2dffd2e997b45461c532
#
_entry.id   51060dfe8d5f2dffd2e997b45461c532
#
_cell.length_a   1.000
_cell.length_b   1.000
_cell.length_c   1.000
_cell.angle_alpha   90.00
_cell.angle_beta   90.00
_cell.angle_gamma   90.00
#
_symmetry.space_group_name_H-M   'P 1'
#
loop_
_entity.id
_entity.type
_entity.pdbx_description
1 polymer ?
#
loop_
_entity_poly.entity_id
_entity_poly.type
_entity_poly.pdbx_seq_one_letter_code
_entity_poly.pdbx_strand_id
1 'polypeptide(L)'
;MAQVTQELKDSGIASGLTVGNQAPSFELPHADGTTVNLKTLLENGPVIVIFYRGGWCPYCNLELRAYQRELATIQEKGATLVAISPETPDYSLSTKEKNELDFYVLSDVDNIVARQFDLVFDMPDYLIDIYKASGLNVDAHNGNEDWQLPKPATFIIQSDGTISFSDVPADYTERVDPKTVIEKL
;
A
#
# COMPACT_ATOMS: atom_id res chain seq x y z
N MET A 1 13.12 -2.11 15.26
CA MET A 1 12.07 -1.30 14.56
C MET A 1 12.27 0.20 14.73
N ALA A 2 12.40 0.76 15.95
CA ALA A 2 12.63 2.21 16.14
C ALA A 2 13.90 2.72 15.41
N GLN A 3 14.96 1.93 15.37
CA GLN A 3 16.20 2.26 14.66
C GLN A 3 15.95 2.42 13.15
N VAL A 4 15.26 1.46 12.50
CA VAL A 4 14.93 1.54 11.06
C VAL A 4 14.07 2.76 10.76
N THR A 5 13.08 3.04 11.61
CA THR A 5 12.25 4.25 11.47
C THR A 5 13.08 5.51 11.50
N GLN A 6 14.06 5.60 12.41
CA GLN A 6 14.96 6.75 12.48
C GLN A 6 15.87 6.84 11.25
N GLU A 7 16.45 5.72 10.83
CA GLU A 7 17.28 5.65 9.62
C GLU A 7 16.53 6.09 8.36
N LEU A 8 15.27 5.66 8.21
CA LEU A 8 14.39 6.10 7.11
C LEU A 8 14.07 7.59 7.18
N LYS A 9 13.83 8.14 8.38
CA LYS A 9 13.63 9.58 8.56
C LYS A 9 14.86 10.39 8.15
N ASP A 10 16.02 9.94 8.57
CA ASP A 10 17.28 10.67 8.39
C ASP A 10 17.80 10.57 6.94
N SER A 11 17.55 9.45 6.27
CA SER A 11 18.01 9.20 4.90
C SER A 11 17.23 9.94 3.83
N GLY A 12 15.94 10.26 4.10
CA GLY A 12 15.03 10.81 3.10
C GLY A 12 14.69 9.84 1.94
N ILE A 13 15.05 8.55 2.08
CA ILE A 13 14.75 7.52 1.07
C ILE A 13 13.25 7.18 1.11
N ALA A 14 12.72 6.80 -0.04
CA ALA A 14 11.31 6.42 -0.19
C ALA A 14 10.38 7.50 0.37
N SER A 15 10.61 8.74 -0.03
CA SER A 15 9.86 9.91 0.44
C SER A 15 8.42 9.97 -0.07
N GLY A 16 8.15 9.23 -1.12
CA GLY A 16 6.87 9.18 -1.80
C GLY A 16 6.61 10.36 -2.73
N LEU A 17 5.69 10.16 -3.65
CA LEU A 17 5.21 11.23 -4.51
C LEU A 17 4.39 12.24 -3.69
N THR A 18 4.38 13.49 -4.15
CA THR A 18 3.72 14.60 -3.46
C THR A 18 2.48 15.08 -4.21
N VAL A 19 1.65 15.87 -3.52
CA VAL A 19 0.49 16.54 -4.11
C VAL A 19 0.93 17.38 -5.33
N GLY A 20 0.19 17.26 -6.42
CA GLY A 20 0.47 17.89 -7.71
C GLY A 20 1.27 17.02 -8.69
N ASN A 21 1.90 15.93 -8.24
CA ASN A 21 2.53 14.98 -9.16
C ASN A 21 1.47 14.21 -9.95
N GLN A 22 1.83 13.76 -11.15
CA GLN A 22 1.06 12.77 -11.89
C GLN A 22 1.36 11.38 -11.32
N ALA A 23 0.31 10.64 -11.00
CA ALA A 23 0.44 9.27 -10.52
C ALA A 23 0.92 8.36 -11.66
N PRO A 24 1.92 7.48 -11.41
CA PRO A 24 2.28 6.42 -12.34
C PRO A 24 1.08 5.52 -12.64
N SER A 25 0.90 5.18 -13.92
CA SER A 25 -0.12 4.21 -14.31
C SER A 25 0.31 2.81 -13.92
N PHE A 26 -0.64 1.98 -13.54
CA PHE A 26 -0.38 0.58 -13.25
C PHE A 26 -1.49 -0.34 -13.75
N GLU A 27 -1.11 -1.58 -13.96
CA GLU A 27 -2.00 -2.71 -14.22
C GLU A 27 -1.50 -3.88 -13.38
N LEU A 28 -2.29 -4.30 -12.38
CA LEU A 28 -1.87 -5.28 -11.38
C LEU A 28 -2.94 -6.37 -11.20
N PRO A 29 -2.52 -7.61 -10.88
CA PRO A 29 -3.44 -8.68 -10.55
C PRO A 29 -4.15 -8.40 -9.22
N HIS A 30 -5.47 -8.55 -9.22
CA HIS A 30 -6.30 -8.56 -8.02
C HIS A 30 -6.31 -9.96 -7.40
N ALA A 31 -6.58 -10.01 -6.11
CA ALA A 31 -6.66 -11.25 -5.34
C ALA A 31 -7.66 -12.29 -5.87
N ASP A 32 -8.68 -11.88 -6.62
CA ASP A 32 -9.66 -12.76 -7.27
C ASP A 32 -9.21 -13.31 -8.64
N GLY A 33 -8.00 -12.97 -9.08
CA GLY A 33 -7.42 -13.38 -10.36
C GLY A 33 -7.75 -12.45 -11.54
N THR A 34 -8.54 -11.40 -11.34
CA THR A 34 -8.75 -10.37 -12.37
C THR A 34 -7.59 -9.38 -12.41
N THR A 35 -7.50 -8.60 -13.48
CA THR A 35 -6.51 -7.54 -13.62
C THR A 35 -7.18 -6.19 -13.44
N VAL A 36 -6.56 -5.32 -12.62
CA VAL A 36 -7.06 -3.98 -12.35
C VAL A 36 -6.11 -2.94 -12.93
N ASN A 37 -6.64 -2.02 -13.71
CA ASN A 37 -5.92 -0.96 -14.37
C ASN A 37 -6.34 0.40 -13.77
N LEU A 38 -5.36 1.19 -13.29
CA LEU A 38 -5.63 2.49 -12.66
C LEU A 38 -6.41 3.44 -13.60
N LYS A 39 -6.02 3.50 -14.88
CA LYS A 39 -6.68 4.40 -15.84
C LYS A 39 -8.17 4.09 -15.98
N THR A 40 -8.52 2.81 -16.02
CA THR A 40 -9.94 2.39 -16.08
C THR A 40 -10.70 2.77 -14.81
N LEU A 41 -10.07 2.66 -13.64
CA LEU A 41 -10.69 3.08 -12.38
C LEU A 41 -10.95 4.59 -12.38
N LEU A 42 -10.00 5.40 -12.85
CA LEU A 42 -10.09 6.86 -12.89
C LEU A 42 -11.19 7.38 -13.84
N GLU A 43 -11.65 6.59 -14.80
CA GLU A 43 -12.80 6.92 -15.65
C GLU A 43 -14.11 7.01 -14.84
N ASN A 44 -14.16 6.35 -13.68
CA ASN A 44 -15.33 6.30 -12.81
C ASN A 44 -15.26 7.25 -11.60
N GLY A 45 -14.15 7.95 -11.42
CA GLY A 45 -13.96 8.87 -10.30
C GLY A 45 -12.57 8.80 -9.68
N PRO A 46 -12.34 9.51 -8.57
CA PRO A 46 -11.06 9.46 -7.88
C PRO A 46 -10.77 8.08 -7.28
N VAL A 47 -9.48 7.77 -7.13
CA VAL A 47 -9.02 6.50 -6.56
C VAL A 47 -8.19 6.76 -5.31
N ILE A 48 -8.55 6.13 -4.20
CA ILE A 48 -7.71 6.05 -3.01
C ILE A 48 -6.79 4.84 -3.19
N VAL A 49 -5.48 5.06 -3.16
CA VAL A 49 -4.47 4.00 -3.25
C VAL A 49 -3.73 3.90 -1.93
N ILE A 50 -3.75 2.71 -1.33
CA ILE A 50 -3.03 2.39 -0.09
C ILE A 50 -1.90 1.43 -0.45
N PHE A 51 -0.65 1.79 -0.14
CA PHE A 51 0.45 0.85 -0.15
C PHE A 51 0.67 0.29 1.25
N TYR A 52 0.80 -1.03 1.35
CA TYR A 52 1.01 -1.71 2.63
C TYR A 52 2.09 -2.78 2.51
N ARG A 53 2.67 -3.16 3.64
CA ARG A 53 3.84 -4.04 3.69
C ARG A 53 3.52 -5.51 3.43
N GLY A 54 2.32 -5.94 3.80
CA GLY A 54 1.84 -7.32 3.68
C GLY A 54 0.85 -7.68 4.77
N GLY A 55 0.08 -8.76 4.56
CA GLY A 55 -0.91 -9.29 5.49
C GLY A 55 -0.34 -9.86 6.79
N TRP A 56 0.98 -10.04 6.85
CA TRP A 56 1.72 -10.40 8.05
C TRP A 56 1.91 -9.22 9.02
N CYS A 57 1.73 -7.98 8.57
CA CYS A 57 1.93 -6.78 9.37
C CYS A 57 0.63 -6.42 10.13
N PRO A 58 0.64 -6.41 11.49
CA PRO A 58 -0.56 -6.13 12.28
C PRO A 58 -1.14 -4.74 12.03
N TYR A 59 -0.29 -3.71 11.89
CA TYR A 59 -0.72 -2.33 11.63
C TYR A 59 -1.39 -2.19 10.27
N CYS A 60 -0.87 -2.90 9.25
CA CYS A 60 -1.49 -2.94 7.93
C CYS A 60 -2.89 -3.57 7.97
N ASN A 61 -3.04 -4.68 8.68
CA ASN A 61 -4.36 -5.31 8.85
C ASN A 61 -5.35 -4.40 9.58
N LEU A 62 -4.89 -3.64 10.58
CA LEU A 62 -5.74 -2.67 11.29
C LEU A 62 -6.19 -1.54 10.35
N GLU A 63 -5.28 -1.01 9.54
CA GLU A 63 -5.56 0.01 8.54
C GLU A 63 -6.57 -0.48 7.50
N LEU A 64 -6.31 -1.63 6.86
CA LEU A 64 -7.21 -2.18 5.85
C LEU A 64 -8.62 -2.40 6.39
N ARG A 65 -8.77 -2.92 7.62
CA ARG A 65 -10.07 -3.06 8.28
C ARG A 65 -10.72 -1.71 8.63
N ALA A 66 -9.92 -0.67 8.92
CA ALA A 66 -10.45 0.67 9.15
C ALA A 66 -11.06 1.22 7.86
N TYR A 67 -10.37 1.07 6.73
CA TYR A 67 -10.90 1.45 5.42
C TYR A 67 -12.10 0.62 4.99
N GLN A 68 -12.14 -0.68 5.31
CA GLN A 68 -13.30 -1.53 5.04
C GLN A 68 -14.57 -1.00 5.73
N ARG A 69 -14.45 -0.52 6.97
CA ARG A 69 -15.60 0.07 7.69
C ARG A 69 -16.14 1.35 7.05
N GLU A 70 -15.30 2.09 6.35
CA GLU A 70 -15.64 3.34 5.68
C GLU A 70 -15.91 3.16 4.16
N LEU A 71 -15.87 1.91 3.65
CA LEU A 71 -15.96 1.64 2.21
C LEU A 71 -17.24 2.18 1.58
N ALA A 72 -18.39 2.03 2.26
CA ALA A 72 -19.66 2.56 1.77
C ALA A 72 -19.62 4.08 1.59
N THR A 73 -19.06 4.81 2.55
CA THR A 73 -18.89 6.26 2.49
C THR A 73 -17.95 6.68 1.35
N ILE A 74 -16.87 5.93 1.12
CA ILE A 74 -15.94 6.15 0.01
C ILE A 74 -16.68 6.00 -1.33
N GLN A 75 -17.46 4.93 -1.47
CA GLN A 75 -18.23 4.64 -2.68
C GLN A 75 -19.36 5.67 -2.93
N GLU A 76 -20.04 6.12 -1.87
CA GLU A 76 -21.06 7.17 -1.95
C GLU A 76 -20.48 8.51 -2.46
N LYS A 77 -19.22 8.77 -2.19
CA LYS A 77 -18.47 9.92 -2.75
C LYS A 77 -17.95 9.69 -4.18
N GLY A 78 -18.26 8.54 -4.79
CA GLY A 78 -17.84 8.20 -6.15
C GLY A 78 -16.37 7.78 -6.26
N ALA A 79 -15.70 7.47 -5.15
CA ALA A 79 -14.32 7.05 -5.15
C ALA A 79 -14.17 5.53 -5.12
N THR A 80 -13.08 5.04 -5.70
CA THR A 80 -12.67 3.63 -5.63
C THR A 80 -11.50 3.46 -4.65
N LEU A 81 -11.50 2.37 -3.88
CA LEU A 81 -10.43 2.04 -2.94
C LEU A 81 -9.61 0.86 -3.46
N VAL A 82 -8.28 1.03 -3.43
CA VAL A 82 -7.30 0.02 -3.88
C VAL A 82 -6.21 -0.12 -2.82
N ALA A 83 -5.87 -1.34 -2.43
CA ALA A 83 -4.71 -1.64 -1.59
C ALA A 83 -3.68 -2.44 -2.40
N ILE A 84 -2.41 -2.06 -2.30
CA ILE A 84 -1.29 -2.64 -3.06
C ILE A 84 -0.20 -3.10 -2.11
N SER A 85 0.28 -4.32 -2.27
CA SER A 85 1.44 -4.84 -1.54
C SER A 85 2.35 -5.66 -2.46
N PRO A 86 3.61 -5.92 -2.06
CA PRO A 86 4.52 -6.78 -2.83
C PRO A 86 4.20 -8.28 -2.68
N GLU A 87 3.19 -8.64 -1.90
CA GLU A 87 2.81 -10.04 -1.71
C GLU A 87 2.38 -10.69 -3.03
N THR A 88 2.65 -11.98 -3.14
CA THR A 88 2.12 -12.80 -4.25
C THR A 88 0.58 -12.81 -4.24
N PRO A 89 -0.08 -13.12 -5.37
CA PRO A 89 -1.55 -13.17 -5.43
C PRO A 89 -2.20 -14.06 -4.37
N ASP A 90 -1.59 -15.20 -4.04
CA ASP A 90 -2.13 -16.12 -3.02
C ASP A 90 -2.11 -15.50 -1.61
N TYR A 91 -1.05 -14.78 -1.26
CA TYR A 91 -0.99 -14.05 0.01
C TYR A 91 -1.90 -12.82 0.03
N SER A 92 -2.05 -12.14 -1.09
CA SER A 92 -3.04 -11.06 -1.24
C SER A 92 -4.48 -11.57 -1.07
N LEU A 93 -4.78 -12.75 -1.63
CA LEU A 93 -6.08 -13.42 -1.42
C LEU A 93 -6.30 -13.76 0.06
N SER A 94 -5.30 -14.37 0.71
CA SER A 94 -5.35 -14.68 2.14
C SER A 94 -5.57 -13.42 3.00
N THR A 95 -4.93 -12.31 2.64
CA THR A 95 -5.11 -11.01 3.33
C THR A 95 -6.53 -10.48 3.14
N LYS A 96 -7.07 -10.56 1.92
CA LYS A 96 -8.43 -10.14 1.58
C LYS A 96 -9.46 -10.94 2.37
N GLU A 97 -9.36 -12.26 2.37
CA GLU A 97 -10.27 -13.17 3.07
C GLU A 97 -10.20 -12.98 4.59
N LYS A 98 -8.99 -13.00 5.17
CA LYS A 98 -8.77 -12.84 6.62
C LYS A 98 -9.34 -11.54 7.18
N ASN A 99 -9.30 -10.47 6.41
CA ASN A 99 -9.77 -9.15 6.84
C ASN A 99 -11.16 -8.81 6.28
N GLU A 100 -11.82 -9.72 5.55
CA GLU A 100 -13.15 -9.55 4.96
C GLU A 100 -13.24 -8.27 4.11
N LEU A 101 -12.24 -8.08 3.19
CA LEU A 101 -12.13 -6.86 2.39
C LEU A 101 -12.95 -6.97 1.11
N ASP A 102 -13.84 -6.00 0.87
CA ASP A 102 -14.69 -5.92 -0.33
C ASP A 102 -14.13 -4.97 -1.41
N PHE A 103 -12.99 -4.34 -1.17
CA PHE A 103 -12.29 -3.50 -2.13
C PHE A 103 -11.15 -4.25 -2.85
N TYR A 104 -10.50 -3.57 -3.81
CA TYR A 104 -9.41 -4.15 -4.58
C TYR A 104 -8.15 -4.35 -3.74
N VAL A 105 -7.64 -5.58 -3.70
CA VAL A 105 -6.38 -5.96 -3.06
C VAL A 105 -5.45 -6.50 -4.15
N LEU A 106 -4.42 -5.75 -4.48
CA LEU A 106 -3.56 -5.98 -5.64
C LEU A 106 -2.16 -6.43 -5.23
N SER A 107 -1.57 -7.28 -6.07
CA SER A 107 -0.22 -7.77 -5.91
C SER A 107 0.74 -7.03 -6.83
N ASP A 108 1.69 -6.31 -6.24
CA ASP A 108 2.81 -5.63 -6.92
C ASP A 108 4.10 -6.42 -6.67
N VAL A 109 4.17 -7.63 -7.24
CA VAL A 109 5.36 -8.48 -7.10
C VAL A 109 6.59 -7.72 -7.60
N ASP A 110 7.70 -7.81 -6.85
CA ASP A 110 8.95 -7.08 -7.07
C ASP A 110 8.85 -5.56 -6.86
N ASN A 111 7.78 -5.05 -6.23
CA ASN A 111 7.59 -3.63 -5.92
C ASN A 111 7.74 -2.70 -7.14
N ILE A 112 7.29 -3.12 -8.32
CA ILE A 112 7.47 -2.36 -9.57
C ILE A 112 6.72 -1.02 -9.50
N VAL A 113 5.46 -1.06 -9.08
CA VAL A 113 4.61 0.13 -8.94
C VAL A 113 5.03 0.95 -7.73
N ALA A 114 5.24 0.32 -6.58
CA ALA A 114 5.68 1.00 -5.36
C ALA A 114 6.98 1.78 -5.58
N ARG A 115 7.90 1.26 -6.40
CA ARG A 115 9.14 1.95 -6.79
C ARG A 115 8.87 3.22 -7.60
N GLN A 116 7.90 3.19 -8.52
CA GLN A 116 7.49 4.38 -9.29
C GLN A 116 6.83 5.45 -8.42
N PHE A 117 6.21 5.04 -7.29
CA PHE A 117 5.68 5.96 -6.28
C PHE A 117 6.74 6.43 -5.28
N ASP A 118 8.01 6.07 -5.47
CA ASP A 118 9.14 6.39 -4.57
C ASP A 118 8.91 5.92 -3.13
N LEU A 119 8.47 4.65 -2.97
CA LEU A 119 8.12 4.10 -1.66
C LEU A 119 9.07 2.99 -1.18
N VAL A 120 9.91 2.45 -2.06
CA VAL A 120 10.67 1.22 -1.79
C VAL A 120 11.97 1.49 -1.08
N PHE A 121 12.24 0.72 -0.05
CA PHE A 121 13.52 0.71 0.66
C PHE A 121 14.02 -0.72 0.89
N ASP A 122 15.35 -0.85 0.98
CA ASP A 122 15.99 -2.11 1.35
C ASP A 122 15.91 -2.31 2.86
N MET A 123 15.51 -3.51 3.29
CA MET A 123 15.54 -3.86 4.71
C MET A 123 17.01 -4.07 5.14
N PRO A 124 17.47 -3.42 6.21
CA PRO A 124 18.82 -3.63 6.70
C PRO A 124 18.98 -5.05 7.26
N ASP A 125 20.19 -5.62 7.11
CA ASP A 125 20.51 -7.01 7.48
C ASP A 125 20.08 -7.37 8.90
N TYR A 126 20.30 -6.48 9.86
CA TYR A 126 19.91 -6.71 11.26
C TYR A 126 18.40 -6.88 11.44
N LEU A 127 17.58 -6.23 10.60
CA LEU A 127 16.12 -6.38 10.62
C LEU A 127 15.70 -7.68 9.93
N ILE A 128 16.36 -8.05 8.84
CA ILE A 128 16.14 -9.32 8.14
C ILE A 128 16.40 -10.48 9.12
N ASP A 129 17.50 -10.43 9.86
CA ASP A 129 17.86 -11.44 10.86
C ASP A 129 16.77 -11.56 11.96
N ILE A 130 16.26 -10.44 12.45
CA ILE A 130 15.18 -10.41 13.44
C ILE A 130 13.91 -11.06 12.89
N TYR A 131 13.53 -10.76 11.65
CA TYR A 131 12.33 -11.33 11.02
C TYR A 131 12.48 -12.83 10.81
N LYS A 132 13.61 -13.28 10.27
CA LYS A 132 13.93 -14.71 10.12
C LYS A 132 13.89 -15.45 11.47
N ALA A 133 14.51 -14.87 12.49
CA ALA A 133 14.52 -15.46 13.85
C ALA A 133 13.14 -15.54 14.49
N SER A 134 12.22 -14.63 14.13
CA SER A 134 10.83 -14.66 14.59
C SER A 134 9.91 -15.59 13.77
N GLY A 135 10.45 -16.22 12.73
CA GLY A 135 9.68 -17.07 11.82
C GLY A 135 8.84 -16.32 10.79
N LEU A 136 9.09 -15.02 10.62
CA LEU A 136 8.42 -14.20 9.61
C LEU A 136 9.18 -14.29 8.28
N ASN A 137 8.62 -15.03 7.34
CA ASN A 137 9.22 -15.28 6.03
C ASN A 137 8.70 -14.26 5.00
N VAL A 138 9.18 -13.02 5.04
CA VAL A 138 8.80 -11.95 4.11
C VAL A 138 9.13 -12.32 2.67
N ASP A 139 10.25 -13.00 2.45
CA ASP A 139 10.68 -13.58 1.18
C ASP A 139 9.61 -14.51 0.57
N ALA A 140 9.04 -15.41 1.37
CA ALA A 140 7.96 -16.29 0.93
C ALA A 140 6.68 -15.50 0.58
N HIS A 141 6.33 -14.50 1.39
CA HIS A 141 5.18 -13.63 1.11
C HIS A 141 5.32 -12.85 -0.19
N ASN A 142 6.51 -12.32 -0.46
CA ASN A 142 6.79 -11.52 -1.65
C ASN A 142 7.20 -12.36 -2.86
N GLY A 143 7.49 -13.66 -2.69
CA GLY A 143 7.91 -14.55 -3.75
C GLY A 143 9.30 -14.26 -4.31
N ASN A 144 10.14 -13.50 -3.59
CA ASN A 144 11.51 -13.17 -3.95
C ASN A 144 12.40 -13.03 -2.70
N GLU A 145 13.72 -12.97 -2.90
CA GLU A 145 14.71 -12.85 -1.82
C GLU A 145 15.31 -11.45 -1.68
N ASP A 146 14.67 -10.43 -2.25
CA ASP A 146 15.22 -9.06 -2.31
C ASP A 146 15.11 -8.31 -0.99
N TRP A 147 14.23 -8.74 -0.07
CA TRP A 147 14.00 -8.10 1.22
C TRP A 147 13.74 -6.61 1.11
N GLN A 148 12.99 -6.21 0.09
CA GLN A 148 12.53 -4.86 -0.14
C GLN A 148 11.07 -4.72 0.27
N LEU A 149 10.74 -3.59 0.89
CA LEU A 149 9.37 -3.27 1.29
C LEU A 149 9.01 -1.86 0.86
N PRO A 150 7.71 -1.63 0.54
CA PRO A 150 7.23 -0.26 0.44
C PRO A 150 7.04 0.33 1.84
N LYS A 151 7.28 1.62 1.99
CA LYS A 151 6.70 2.39 3.09
C LYS A 151 5.19 2.36 2.96
N PRO A 152 4.46 2.19 4.06
CA PRO A 152 3.01 2.40 4.03
C PRO A 152 2.71 3.81 3.56
N ALA A 153 1.74 3.94 2.67
CA ALA A 153 1.40 5.23 2.10
C ALA A 153 -0.06 5.27 1.66
N THR A 154 -0.66 6.45 1.71
CA THR A 154 -2.02 6.69 1.22
C THR A 154 -2.03 7.86 0.26
N PHE A 155 -2.59 7.64 -0.93
CA PHE A 155 -2.75 8.67 -1.96
C PHE A 155 -4.22 8.80 -2.38
N ILE A 156 -4.64 10.01 -2.73
CA ILE A 156 -5.84 10.23 -3.54
C ILE A 156 -5.38 10.66 -4.92
N ILE A 157 -5.82 9.93 -5.93
CA ILE A 157 -5.54 10.23 -7.34
C ILE A 157 -6.86 10.68 -7.98
N GLN A 158 -6.87 11.90 -8.51
CA GLN A 158 -8.04 12.46 -9.20
C GLN A 158 -8.21 11.86 -10.60
N SER A 159 -9.37 12.03 -11.22
CA SER A 159 -9.70 11.47 -12.53
C SER A 159 -8.74 11.88 -13.64
N ASP A 160 -8.04 13.02 -13.49
CA ASP A 160 -7.01 13.47 -14.43
C ASP A 160 -5.61 12.86 -14.17
N GLY A 161 -5.51 11.96 -13.17
CA GLY A 161 -4.26 11.32 -12.75
C GLY A 161 -3.42 12.13 -11.76
N THR A 162 -3.86 13.32 -11.35
CA THR A 162 -3.12 14.16 -10.40
C THR A 162 -3.31 13.65 -8.96
N ILE A 163 -2.22 13.58 -8.21
CA ILE A 163 -2.26 13.28 -6.77
C ILE A 163 -2.76 14.52 -6.02
N SER A 164 -3.92 14.43 -5.38
CA SER A 164 -4.51 15.51 -4.58
C SER A 164 -4.27 15.36 -3.08
N PHE A 165 -3.91 14.17 -2.63
CA PHE A 165 -3.54 13.86 -1.25
C PHE A 165 -2.39 12.86 -1.22
N SER A 166 -1.45 13.06 -0.31
CA SER A 166 -0.32 12.16 -0.09
C SER A 166 0.02 12.12 1.40
N ASP A 167 0.05 10.92 1.98
CA ASP A 167 0.54 10.64 3.32
C ASP A 167 1.52 9.47 3.24
N VAL A 168 2.80 9.74 3.58
CA VAL A 168 3.90 8.77 3.51
C VAL A 168 4.71 8.83 4.80
N PRO A 169 4.18 8.28 5.90
CA PRO A 169 4.86 8.33 7.18
C PRO A 169 6.17 7.52 7.16
N ALA A 170 7.22 8.06 7.77
CA ALA A 170 8.45 7.32 7.96
C ALA A 170 8.32 6.24 9.04
N ASP A 171 7.42 6.44 10.01
CA ASP A 171 7.07 5.44 11.00
C ASP A 171 5.94 4.55 10.48
N TYR A 172 6.26 3.28 10.24
CA TYR A 172 5.31 2.30 9.71
C TYR A 172 4.12 2.02 10.64
N THR A 173 4.15 2.51 11.87
CA THR A 173 3.04 2.38 12.83
C THR A 173 2.07 3.55 12.76
N GLU A 174 2.51 4.69 12.21
CA GLU A 174 1.67 5.85 11.99
C GLU A 174 0.79 5.64 10.74
N ARG A 175 -0.48 6.03 10.84
CA ARG A 175 -1.46 5.93 9.75
C ARG A 175 -2.40 7.11 9.81
N VAL A 176 -2.73 7.64 8.63
CA VAL A 176 -3.79 8.63 8.51
C VAL A 176 -5.15 7.97 8.79
N ASP A 177 -6.02 8.67 9.52
CA ASP A 177 -7.39 8.21 9.73
C ASP A 177 -8.15 8.20 8.39
N PRO A 178 -8.84 7.10 8.02
CA PRO A 178 -9.65 7.04 6.81
C PRO A 178 -10.63 8.20 6.66
N LYS A 179 -11.21 8.70 7.74
CA LYS A 179 -12.12 9.85 7.71
C LYS A 179 -11.44 11.12 7.22
N THR A 180 -10.19 11.35 7.65
CA THR A 180 -9.39 12.48 7.16
C THR A 180 -9.16 12.38 5.65
N VAL A 181 -8.90 11.18 5.13
CA VAL A 181 -8.73 10.95 3.69
C VAL A 181 -10.05 11.18 2.94
N ILE A 182 -11.17 10.68 3.47
CA ILE A 182 -12.50 10.84 2.90
C ILE A 182 -12.94 12.32 2.82
N GLU A 183 -12.52 13.15 3.79
CA GLU A 183 -12.77 14.59 3.76
C GLU A 183 -12.02 15.31 2.62
N LYS A 184 -10.99 14.68 2.04
CA LYS A 184 -10.20 15.23 0.92
C LYS A 184 -10.69 14.77 -0.46
N LEU A 185 -11.64 13.84 -0.52
CA LEU A 185 -12.39 13.49 -1.73
C LEU A 185 -13.36 14.65 -2.09
#